data_5f1ddec0a1f2747f4ac5992073600be7
#
_entry.id   5f1ddec0a1f2747f4ac5992073600be7
#
_cell.length_a   1.000
_cell.length_b   1.000
_cell.length_c   1.000
_cell.angle_alpha   90.00
_cell.angle_beta   90.00
_cell.angle_gamma   90.00
#
_symmetry.space_group_name_H-M   'P 1'
#
loop_
_entity.id
_entity.type
_entity.pdbx_description
1 polymer ?
#
loop_
_entity_poly.entity_id
_entity_poly.type
_entity_poly.pdbx_seq_one_letter_code
_entity_poly.pdbx_strand_id
1 'polypeptide(L)'
;MALGRSSFFIIILTVVITSFSSLNAKDTMGLGIGIRTCTDFLNETVDVRDDGELTDVALFKRLEYMQWANGFMTALNIRYYEKNNRFKKMNAVKKFKDLYEAIIDSCYHIKTNSNHNDFSIATYMVFDSLEKENYQEY
;
A
#
# COMPACT_ATOMS: atom_id res chain seq x y z
N MET A 1 40.57 6.41 42.93
CA MET A 1 39.11 6.17 42.92
C MET A 1 38.54 6.79 41.65
N ALA A 2 38.38 5.99 40.60
CA ALA A 2 37.80 6.42 39.32
C ALA A 2 36.99 5.26 38.70
N LEU A 3 35.84 4.95 39.33
CA LEU A 3 34.96 3.84 38.95
C LEU A 3 33.49 4.32 38.87
N GLY A 4 33.23 5.48 38.31
CA GLY A 4 31.83 6.02 38.31
C GLY A 4 31.26 6.42 36.96
N ARG A 5 32.10 6.60 35.95
CA ARG A 5 31.62 7.20 34.67
C ARG A 5 31.27 6.17 33.57
N SER A 6 31.87 4.98 33.59
CA SER A 6 31.63 3.96 32.55
C SER A 6 30.30 3.23 32.70
N SER A 7 29.84 2.99 33.94
CA SER A 7 28.58 2.27 34.19
C SER A 7 27.34 3.05 33.81
N PHE A 8 27.38 4.39 33.88
CA PHE A 8 26.24 5.22 33.56
C PHE A 8 25.95 5.29 32.05
N PHE A 9 27.01 5.25 31.24
CA PHE A 9 26.88 5.22 29.78
C PHE A 9 26.32 3.88 29.25
N ILE A 10 26.64 2.79 29.88
CA ILE A 10 26.16 1.44 29.48
C ILE A 10 24.66 1.31 29.79
N ILE A 11 24.20 1.86 30.91
CA ILE A 11 22.77 1.81 31.29
C ILE A 11 21.93 2.67 30.35
N ILE A 12 22.41 3.84 29.93
CA ILE A 12 21.69 4.71 28.98
C ILE A 12 21.62 4.06 27.60
N LEU A 13 22.69 3.40 27.16
CA LEU A 13 22.71 2.72 25.85
C LEU A 13 21.77 1.52 25.80
N THR A 14 21.68 0.74 26.89
CA THR A 14 20.76 -0.40 26.97
C THR A 14 19.29 0.02 27.01
N VAL A 15 18.94 1.13 27.65
CA VAL A 15 17.56 1.63 27.69
C VAL A 15 17.12 2.14 26.32
N VAL A 16 18.02 2.75 25.54
CA VAL A 16 17.69 3.23 24.18
C VAL A 16 17.46 2.07 23.21
N ILE A 17 18.20 0.96 23.34
CA ILE A 17 18.06 -0.20 22.44
C ILE A 17 16.78 -0.99 22.72
N THR A 18 16.30 -1.03 23.98
CA THR A 18 15.06 -1.76 24.31
C THR A 18 13.77 -1.02 23.91
N SER A 19 13.84 0.27 23.61
CA SER A 19 12.69 1.06 23.17
C SER A 19 12.32 0.89 21.68
N PHE A 20 13.16 0.22 20.89
CA PHE A 20 12.93 0.00 19.46
C PHE A 20 12.31 -1.36 19.09
N SER A 21 12.00 -2.21 20.05
CA SER A 21 11.70 -3.63 19.78
C SER A 21 10.23 -4.02 19.82
N SER A 22 9.27 -3.11 19.56
CA SER A 22 7.86 -3.52 19.47
C SER A 22 7.04 -2.79 18.40
N LEU A 23 7.66 -2.42 17.28
CA LEU A 23 6.87 -2.18 16.07
C LEU A 23 6.51 -3.55 15.48
N ASN A 24 5.39 -4.10 15.92
CA ASN A 24 4.82 -5.29 15.31
C ASN A 24 4.62 -5.02 13.82
N ALA A 25 5.27 -5.79 12.98
CA ALA A 25 5.14 -5.71 11.52
C ALA A 25 3.69 -5.87 11.02
N LYS A 26 2.79 -6.28 11.90
CA LYS A 26 1.35 -6.39 11.64
C LYS A 26 0.67 -5.01 11.58
N ASP A 27 1.20 -4.01 12.29
CA ASP A 27 0.62 -2.66 12.35
C ASP A 27 1.16 -1.73 11.25
N THR A 28 2.22 -2.13 10.54
CA THR A 28 2.84 -1.31 9.49
C THR A 28 2.25 -1.51 8.09
N MET A 29 1.39 -2.50 7.88
CA MET A 29 0.79 -2.75 6.56
C MET A 29 -0.22 -1.68 6.12
N GLY A 30 -0.62 -0.78 6.99
CA GLY A 30 -1.68 0.16 6.73
C GLY A 30 -1.38 1.63 7.04
N LEU A 31 -0.13 2.04 7.23
CA LEU A 31 0.19 3.44 7.50
C LEU A 31 -0.18 4.35 6.30
N GLY A 32 -0.84 5.45 6.58
CA GLY A 32 -1.21 6.45 5.57
C GLY A 32 -2.43 6.02 4.72
N ILE A 33 -2.31 6.11 3.41
CA ILE A 33 -3.41 5.84 2.47
C ILE A 33 -3.91 4.40 2.53
N GLY A 34 -3.07 3.43 2.86
CA GLY A 34 -3.45 2.01 2.92
C GLY A 34 -4.51 1.66 3.96
N ILE A 35 -4.65 2.46 5.03
CA ILE A 35 -5.70 2.30 6.05
C ILE A 35 -6.99 3.05 5.71
N ARG A 36 -6.99 3.87 4.65
CA ARG A 36 -8.22 4.50 4.18
C ARG A 36 -9.20 3.44 3.69
N THR A 37 -10.48 3.76 3.81
CA THR A 37 -11.52 2.88 3.30
C THR A 37 -11.73 3.07 1.80
N CYS A 38 -12.32 2.08 1.15
CA CYS A 38 -12.81 2.24 -0.21
C CYS A 38 -13.84 3.37 -0.32
N THR A 39 -14.62 3.62 0.73
CA THR A 39 -15.56 4.75 0.79
C THR A 39 -14.84 6.08 0.75
N ASP A 40 -13.76 6.24 1.56
CA ASP A 40 -12.93 7.45 1.53
C ASP A 40 -12.32 7.65 0.13
N PHE A 41 -11.72 6.61 -0.44
CA PHE A 41 -11.15 6.64 -1.77
C PHE A 41 -12.15 7.10 -2.83
N LEU A 42 -13.33 6.48 -2.87
CA LEU A 42 -14.36 6.85 -3.83
C LEU A 42 -14.85 8.28 -3.64
N ASN A 43 -15.07 8.72 -2.40
CA ASN A 43 -15.55 10.08 -2.11
C ASN A 43 -14.49 11.15 -2.42
N GLU A 44 -13.22 10.90 -2.06
CA GLU A 44 -12.14 11.87 -2.24
C GLU A 44 -11.68 12.00 -3.69
N THR A 45 -11.96 11.01 -4.55
CA THR A 45 -11.42 10.96 -5.92
C THR A 45 -12.45 11.23 -7.02
N VAL A 46 -13.72 11.48 -6.69
CA VAL A 46 -14.80 11.70 -7.67
C VAL A 46 -15.44 13.08 -7.61
N ASP A 47 -14.91 13.99 -6.80
CA ASP A 47 -15.42 15.36 -6.71
C ASP A 47 -15.25 16.09 -8.05
N VAL A 48 -16.35 16.57 -8.60
CA VAL A 48 -16.41 17.24 -9.90
C VAL A 48 -16.93 18.66 -9.77
N ARG A 49 -16.49 19.54 -10.66
CA ARG A 49 -16.98 20.91 -10.81
C ARG A 49 -18.31 20.91 -11.55
N ASP A 50 -18.97 22.07 -11.59
CA ASP A 50 -20.23 22.27 -12.33
C ASP A 50 -20.12 22.00 -13.83
N ASP A 51 -18.92 22.12 -14.41
CA ASP A 51 -18.61 21.79 -15.81
C ASP A 51 -18.38 20.28 -16.06
N GLY A 52 -18.44 19.47 -15.02
CA GLY A 52 -18.22 18.02 -15.09
C GLY A 52 -16.75 17.59 -15.04
N GLU A 53 -15.81 18.55 -14.94
CA GLU A 53 -14.41 18.22 -14.76
C GLU A 53 -14.07 17.96 -13.27
N LEU A 54 -13.03 17.14 -13.03
CA LEU A 54 -12.56 16.90 -11.69
C LEU A 54 -12.01 18.17 -11.05
N THR A 55 -12.28 18.35 -9.78
CA THR A 55 -11.61 19.38 -9.00
C THR A 55 -10.11 19.09 -8.89
N ASP A 56 -9.29 20.12 -8.72
CA ASP A 56 -7.84 19.94 -8.52
C ASP A 56 -7.54 19.09 -7.28
N VAL A 57 -8.39 19.20 -6.26
CA VAL A 57 -8.31 18.39 -5.04
C VAL A 57 -8.54 16.92 -5.35
N ALA A 58 -9.59 16.58 -6.09
CA ALA A 58 -9.88 15.20 -6.47
C ALA A 58 -8.79 14.62 -7.37
N LEU A 59 -8.24 15.40 -8.31
CA LEU A 59 -7.13 14.98 -9.15
C LEU A 59 -5.86 14.70 -8.33
N PHE A 60 -5.54 15.58 -7.37
CA PHE A 60 -4.42 15.37 -6.46
C PHE A 60 -4.61 14.11 -5.61
N LYS A 61 -5.81 13.90 -5.08
CA LYS A 61 -6.16 12.70 -4.31
C LYS A 61 -6.03 11.43 -5.15
N ARG A 62 -6.50 11.42 -6.39
CA ARG A 62 -6.27 10.30 -7.31
C ARG A 62 -4.79 9.97 -7.44
N LEU A 63 -3.95 10.98 -7.61
CA LEU A 63 -2.51 10.80 -7.74
C LEU A 63 -1.89 10.17 -6.49
N GLU A 64 -2.26 10.68 -5.30
CA GLU A 64 -1.79 10.13 -4.02
C GLU A 64 -2.14 8.64 -3.87
N TYR A 65 -3.41 8.29 -4.06
CA TYR A 65 -3.88 6.91 -3.95
C TYR A 65 -3.18 5.97 -4.94
N MET A 66 -3.03 6.42 -6.19
CA MET A 66 -2.41 5.59 -7.24
C MET A 66 -0.90 5.44 -7.06
N GLN A 67 -0.20 6.46 -6.57
CA GLN A 67 1.22 6.34 -6.22
C GLN A 67 1.42 5.35 -5.08
N TRP A 68 0.58 5.42 -4.05
CA TRP A 68 0.62 4.46 -2.96
C TRP A 68 0.32 3.04 -3.45
N ALA A 69 -0.75 2.85 -4.24
CA ALA A 69 -1.14 1.56 -4.78
C ALA A 69 -0.04 0.93 -5.64
N ASN A 70 0.59 1.72 -6.51
CA ASN A 70 1.69 1.27 -7.34
C ASN A 70 2.91 0.83 -6.50
N GLY A 71 3.27 1.59 -5.47
CA GLY A 71 4.33 1.21 -4.53
C GLY A 71 4.01 -0.08 -3.77
N PHE A 72 2.78 -0.21 -3.28
CA PHE A 72 2.31 -1.41 -2.56
C PHE A 72 2.33 -2.66 -3.47
N MET A 73 1.79 -2.56 -4.70
CA MET A 73 1.80 -3.66 -5.67
C MET A 73 3.22 -4.04 -6.10
N THR A 74 4.12 -3.07 -6.22
CA THR A 74 5.54 -3.33 -6.50
C THR A 74 6.17 -4.16 -5.38
N ALA A 75 5.93 -3.79 -4.12
CA ALA A 75 6.42 -4.55 -2.98
C ALA A 75 5.84 -5.97 -2.92
N LEU A 76 4.55 -6.13 -3.21
CA LEU A 76 3.90 -7.44 -3.32
C LEU A 76 4.53 -8.29 -4.43
N ASN A 77 4.86 -7.68 -5.57
CA ASN A 77 5.45 -8.39 -6.70
C ASN A 77 6.88 -8.87 -6.43
N ILE A 78 7.66 -8.11 -5.68
CA ILE A 78 8.98 -8.53 -5.18
C ILE A 78 8.82 -9.74 -4.25
N ARG A 79 7.92 -9.67 -3.26
CA ARG A 79 7.65 -10.81 -2.36
C ARG A 79 7.10 -12.03 -3.10
N TYR A 80 6.28 -11.81 -4.13
CA TYR A 80 5.77 -12.88 -4.96
C TYR A 80 6.92 -13.57 -5.73
N TYR A 81 7.87 -12.79 -6.26
CA TYR A 81 9.07 -13.31 -6.92
C TYR A 81 9.93 -14.15 -5.96
N GLU A 82 10.20 -13.66 -4.76
CA GLU A 82 10.98 -14.39 -3.74
C GLU A 82 10.40 -15.79 -3.45
N LYS A 83 9.07 -15.89 -3.46
CA LYS A 83 8.37 -17.16 -3.17
C LYS A 83 8.22 -18.07 -4.39
N ASN A 84 8.04 -17.52 -5.57
CA ASN A 84 7.60 -18.26 -6.76
C ASN A 84 8.63 -18.27 -7.90
N ASN A 85 9.74 -17.56 -7.73
CA ASN A 85 10.80 -17.34 -8.72
C ASN A 85 10.25 -16.79 -10.06
N ARG A 86 9.19 -15.99 -10.01
CA ARG A 86 8.58 -15.31 -11.17
C ARG A 86 7.77 -14.10 -10.69
N PHE A 87 7.67 -13.10 -11.54
CA PHE A 87 6.83 -11.93 -11.29
C PHE A 87 5.40 -12.13 -11.79
N LYS A 88 4.48 -11.30 -11.30
CA LYS A 88 3.18 -11.07 -11.94
C LYS A 88 3.30 -9.98 -13.01
N LYS A 89 2.52 -10.11 -14.07
CA LYS A 89 2.51 -9.15 -15.19
C LYS A 89 1.81 -7.85 -14.77
N MET A 90 2.57 -6.82 -14.48
CA MET A 90 2.04 -5.49 -14.11
C MET A 90 1.55 -4.67 -15.32
N ASN A 91 1.68 -5.19 -16.55
CA ASN A 91 1.35 -4.45 -17.77
C ASN A 91 -0.12 -4.05 -17.86
N ALA A 92 -1.03 -4.86 -17.33
CA ALA A 92 -2.47 -4.58 -17.31
C ALA A 92 -2.84 -3.33 -16.51
N VAL A 93 -2.02 -2.96 -15.52
CA VAL A 93 -2.24 -1.82 -14.62
C VAL A 93 -1.10 -0.79 -14.70
N LYS A 94 -0.31 -0.82 -15.75
CA LYS A 94 0.84 0.08 -15.94
C LYS A 94 0.43 1.53 -16.12
N LYS A 95 -0.71 1.77 -16.78
CA LYS A 95 -1.25 3.11 -16.94
C LYS A 95 -2.03 3.50 -15.70
N PHE A 96 -1.86 4.75 -15.28
CA PHE A 96 -2.58 5.31 -14.15
C PHE A 96 -4.11 5.10 -14.23
N LYS A 97 -4.69 5.30 -15.41
CA LYS A 97 -6.12 5.10 -15.65
C LYS A 97 -6.54 3.65 -15.41
N ASP A 98 -5.80 2.70 -15.98
CA ASP A 98 -6.15 1.27 -15.90
C ASP A 98 -6.09 0.79 -14.44
N LEU A 99 -5.07 1.23 -13.68
CA LEU A 99 -4.96 0.94 -12.26
C LEU A 99 -6.09 1.55 -11.45
N TYR A 100 -6.44 2.80 -11.73
CA TYR A 100 -7.52 3.51 -11.05
C TYR A 100 -8.87 2.82 -11.25
N GLU A 101 -9.20 2.46 -12.49
CA GLU A 101 -10.45 1.76 -12.84
C GLU A 101 -10.51 0.38 -12.16
N ALA A 102 -9.43 -0.41 -12.20
CA ALA A 102 -9.37 -1.71 -11.56
C ALA A 102 -9.57 -1.63 -10.03
N ILE A 103 -9.02 -0.60 -9.39
CA ILE A 103 -9.20 -0.40 -7.94
C ILE A 103 -10.63 0.06 -7.62
N ILE A 104 -11.23 0.92 -8.43
CA ILE A 104 -12.64 1.31 -8.29
C ILE A 104 -13.53 0.08 -8.32
N ASP A 105 -13.38 -0.78 -9.31
CA ASP A 105 -14.18 -2.00 -9.45
C ASP A 105 -14.00 -2.92 -8.23
N SER A 106 -12.76 -3.08 -7.76
CA SER A 106 -12.47 -3.86 -6.55
C SER A 106 -13.10 -3.25 -5.31
N CYS A 107 -13.08 -1.93 -5.17
CA CYS A 107 -13.71 -1.23 -4.05
C CYS A 107 -15.23 -1.40 -4.05
N TYR A 108 -15.89 -1.32 -5.20
CA TYR A 108 -17.32 -1.60 -5.29
C TYR A 108 -17.65 -3.05 -4.93
N HIS A 109 -16.83 -4.00 -5.37
CA HIS A 109 -17.01 -5.40 -5.04
C HIS A 109 -16.88 -5.67 -3.53
N ILE A 110 -15.88 -5.09 -2.87
CA ILE A 110 -15.66 -5.20 -1.43
C ILE A 110 -16.83 -4.59 -0.66
N LYS A 111 -17.26 -3.39 -1.03
CA LYS A 111 -18.35 -2.68 -0.34
C LYS A 111 -19.67 -3.47 -0.33
N THR A 112 -19.91 -4.28 -1.36
CA THR A 112 -21.13 -5.09 -1.47
C THR A 112 -21.03 -6.45 -0.78
N ASN A 113 -19.82 -6.98 -0.60
CA ASN A 113 -19.63 -8.39 -0.23
C ASN A 113 -18.78 -8.64 1.02
N SER A 114 -18.22 -7.61 1.64
CA SER A 114 -17.25 -7.79 2.74
C SER A 114 -17.41 -6.77 3.87
N ASN A 115 -17.11 -7.22 5.10
CA ASN A 115 -16.95 -6.33 6.26
C ASN A 115 -15.59 -5.59 6.26
N HIS A 116 -14.70 -5.92 5.35
CA HIS A 116 -13.39 -5.29 5.19
C HIS A 116 -13.46 -4.31 4.02
N ASN A 117 -13.47 -3.02 4.32
CA ASN A 117 -13.62 -1.95 3.33
C ASN A 117 -12.30 -1.17 3.13
N ASP A 118 -11.17 -1.84 3.30
CA ASP A 118 -9.87 -1.18 3.25
C ASP A 118 -9.35 -1.05 1.81
N PHE A 119 -8.81 0.12 1.47
CA PHE A 119 -8.20 0.41 0.18
C PHE A 119 -7.02 -0.53 -0.14
N SER A 120 -6.24 -0.92 0.88
CA SER A 120 -5.17 -1.90 0.72
C SER A 120 -5.66 -3.27 0.27
N ILE A 121 -6.83 -3.70 0.74
CA ILE A 121 -7.45 -4.97 0.33
C ILE A 121 -7.90 -4.89 -1.12
N ALA A 122 -8.54 -3.79 -1.54
CA ALA A 122 -8.90 -3.58 -2.94
C ALA A 122 -7.67 -3.63 -3.85
N THR A 123 -6.60 -2.95 -3.46
CA THR A 123 -5.34 -2.96 -4.21
C THR A 123 -4.71 -4.36 -4.26
N TYR A 124 -4.76 -5.12 -3.15
CA TYR A 124 -4.30 -6.50 -3.13
C TYR A 124 -5.11 -7.41 -4.07
N MET A 125 -6.44 -7.24 -4.13
CA MET A 125 -7.29 -8.00 -5.05
C MET A 125 -6.93 -7.75 -6.52
N VAL A 126 -6.66 -6.48 -6.88
CA VAL A 126 -6.16 -6.14 -8.22
C VAL A 126 -4.84 -6.85 -8.48
N PHE A 127 -3.88 -6.79 -7.55
CA PHE A 127 -2.61 -7.49 -7.69
C PHE A 127 -2.80 -9.00 -7.83
N ASP A 128 -3.68 -9.60 -7.02
CA ASP A 128 -3.90 -11.05 -7.04
C ASP A 128 -4.50 -11.54 -8.37
N SER A 129 -5.34 -10.71 -9.00
CA SER A 129 -5.94 -11.00 -10.30
C SER A 129 -4.95 -10.98 -11.48
N LEU A 130 -3.76 -10.35 -11.32
CA LEU A 130 -2.79 -10.25 -12.41
C LEU A 130 -2.22 -11.63 -12.79
N GLU A 131 -2.07 -11.82 -14.10
CA GLU A 131 -1.46 -13.02 -14.66
C GLU A 131 0.01 -13.16 -14.21
N LYS A 132 0.44 -14.40 -14.09
CA LYS A 132 1.85 -14.74 -13.87
C LYS A 132 2.63 -14.55 -15.18
N GLU A 133 3.85 -14.03 -15.08
CA GLU A 133 4.76 -14.04 -16.23
C GLU A 133 5.14 -15.47 -16.56
N ASN A 134 4.91 -15.85 -17.82
CA ASN A 134 5.46 -17.10 -18.35
C ASN A 134 6.91 -16.83 -18.73
N TYR A 135 7.86 -17.31 -17.93
CA TYR A 135 9.23 -17.41 -18.38
C TYR A 135 9.27 -18.49 -19.47
N GLN A 136 9.53 -18.10 -20.70
CA GLN A 136 10.08 -19.03 -21.67
C GLN A 136 11.55 -19.23 -21.24
N GLU A 137 11.86 -20.43 -20.77
CA GLU A 137 13.25 -20.84 -20.60
C GLU A 137 13.88 -20.81 -22.00
N TYR A 138 14.83 -19.90 -22.18
CA TYR A 138 15.70 -19.86 -23.35
C TYR A 138 16.85 -20.83 -23.14
#